data_9424ebe5f4fde623fb94a6360447ab16
#
_entry.id   9424ebe5f4fde623fb94a6360447ab16
#
_cell.length_a   1.000
_cell.length_b   1.000
_cell.length_c   1.000
_cell.angle_alpha   90.00
_cell.angle_beta   90.00
_cell.angle_gamma   90.00
#
_symmetry.space_group_name_H-M   'P 1'
#
loop_
_entity.id
_entity.type
_entity.pdbx_description
1 polymer ?
#
loop_
_entity_poly.entity_id
_entity_poly.type
_entity_poly.pdbx_seq_one_letter_code
_entity_poly.pdbx_strand_id
1 'polypeptide(L)'
;TRRMAKLLKKDPHIIELEYRQEKGDPDYGSCMWAVFLFDIERYDMLIMSDCGNYSYGWVPTPESESFLHLMDRLDDEYILEKLSSQTVIDVESTKKAVMEYIEYLADAFSVQLKEEDVYNLENACYQSDERDILDEIHGALLYTDLDGKTDDYDLLCCIEKDYPAGAKKIVEVIMQYVIPKLRELEDK
;
A
#
# COMPACT_ATOMS: atom_id res chain seq x y z
N THR A 1 -2.19 -7.84 -32.92
CA THR A 1 -3.33 -8.50 -32.28
C THR A 1 -2.96 -8.71 -30.81
N ARG A 2 -3.47 -7.84 -29.91
CA ARG A 2 -3.28 -8.01 -28.45
C ARG A 2 -3.86 -9.37 -28.04
N ARG A 3 -3.02 -10.26 -27.52
CA ARG A 3 -3.47 -11.46 -26.83
C ARG A 3 -3.93 -11.03 -25.44
N MET A 4 -5.22 -10.85 -25.26
CA MET A 4 -5.83 -10.68 -23.95
C MET A 4 -5.72 -11.98 -23.12
N ALA A 5 -5.60 -11.84 -21.81
CA ALA A 5 -5.54 -12.93 -20.86
C ALA A 5 -6.62 -14.00 -21.13
N LYS A 6 -6.23 -15.28 -21.07
CA LYS A 6 -7.14 -16.39 -21.38
C LYS A 6 -7.90 -16.78 -20.12
N LEU A 7 -9.20 -16.53 -20.13
CA LEU A 7 -10.12 -16.92 -19.06
C LEU A 7 -10.52 -18.40 -19.22
N LEU A 8 -10.32 -19.19 -18.17
CA LEU A 8 -10.80 -20.58 -18.11
C LEU A 8 -11.68 -20.71 -16.86
N LYS A 9 -12.99 -20.93 -17.06
CA LYS A 9 -13.91 -21.33 -16.00
C LYS A 9 -13.79 -22.83 -15.79
N LYS A 10 -13.29 -23.28 -14.63
CA LYS A 10 -13.12 -24.71 -14.30
C LYS A 10 -14.28 -25.27 -13.47
N ASP A 11 -14.91 -24.42 -12.65
CA ASP A 11 -16.05 -24.74 -11.81
C ASP A 11 -17.11 -23.68 -12.00
N PRO A 12 -18.42 -24.02 -12.02
CA PRO A 12 -19.47 -23.02 -12.15
C PRO A 12 -19.48 -21.95 -11.06
N HIS A 13 -18.88 -22.24 -9.90
CA HIS A 13 -18.81 -21.34 -8.74
C HIS A 13 -17.46 -20.66 -8.58
N ILE A 14 -16.45 -21.11 -9.31
CA ILE A 14 -15.10 -20.52 -9.28
C ILE A 14 -14.82 -19.80 -10.59
N ILE A 15 -14.45 -18.52 -10.48
CA ILE A 15 -13.92 -17.72 -11.58
C ILE A 15 -12.41 -17.61 -11.38
N GLU A 16 -11.64 -18.03 -12.38
CA GLU A 16 -10.18 -17.87 -12.42
C GLU A 16 -9.84 -16.86 -13.52
N LEU A 17 -9.11 -15.79 -13.14
CA LEU A 17 -8.58 -14.79 -14.06
C LEU A 17 -7.05 -14.77 -13.95
N GLU A 18 -6.36 -14.75 -15.08
CA GLU A 18 -4.92 -14.63 -15.16
C GLU A 18 -4.55 -13.28 -15.79
N TYR A 19 -3.75 -12.48 -15.06
CA TYR A 19 -3.15 -11.25 -15.53
C TYR A 19 -1.69 -11.48 -15.86
N ARG A 20 -1.22 -10.93 -16.99
CA ARG A 20 0.19 -10.91 -17.37
C ARG A 20 0.52 -9.60 -18.08
N GLN A 21 1.57 -8.95 -17.61
CA GLN A 21 2.14 -7.80 -18.31
C GLN A 21 2.86 -8.23 -19.60
N GLU A 22 2.77 -7.39 -20.61
CA GLU A 22 3.52 -7.54 -21.85
C GLU A 22 4.70 -6.56 -21.90
N LYS A 23 5.79 -6.95 -22.58
CA LYS A 23 6.90 -6.03 -22.83
C LYS A 23 6.40 -4.83 -23.64
N GLY A 24 6.55 -3.65 -23.08
CA GLY A 24 6.06 -2.40 -23.66
C GLY A 24 4.91 -1.75 -22.91
N ASP A 25 4.38 -2.41 -21.88
CA ASP A 25 3.49 -1.75 -20.94
C ASP A 25 4.25 -0.67 -20.16
N PRO A 26 3.64 0.51 -19.92
CA PRO A 26 4.34 1.66 -19.32
C PRO A 26 4.96 1.37 -17.96
N ASP A 27 4.36 0.45 -17.21
CA ASP A 27 4.75 0.04 -15.86
C ASP A 27 5.29 -1.40 -15.81
N TYR A 28 5.83 -1.90 -16.94
CA TYR A 28 6.38 -3.25 -17.05
C TYR A 28 7.41 -3.54 -15.94
N GLY A 29 7.18 -4.64 -15.21
CA GLY A 29 8.01 -5.07 -14.09
C GLY A 29 7.44 -4.72 -12.70
N SER A 30 6.38 -3.92 -12.62
CA SER A 30 5.76 -3.55 -11.32
C SER A 30 4.87 -4.66 -10.75
N CYS A 31 4.17 -5.41 -11.64
CA CYS A 31 3.44 -6.64 -11.33
C CYS A 31 3.35 -7.45 -12.62
N MET A 32 4.28 -8.39 -12.81
CA MET A 32 4.43 -9.10 -14.09
C MET A 32 3.34 -10.14 -14.29
N TRP A 33 2.83 -10.73 -13.22
CA TRP A 33 1.74 -11.69 -13.27
C TRP A 33 0.91 -11.71 -12.00
N ALA A 34 -0.36 -12.05 -12.15
CA ALA A 34 -1.26 -12.36 -11.05
C ALA A 34 -2.31 -13.38 -11.48
N VAL A 35 -2.70 -14.24 -10.55
CA VAL A 35 -3.83 -15.17 -10.68
C VAL A 35 -4.86 -14.80 -9.64
N PHE A 36 -6.08 -14.54 -10.09
CA PHE A 36 -7.23 -14.21 -9.25
C PHE A 36 -8.19 -15.38 -9.25
N LEU A 37 -8.56 -15.85 -8.07
CA LEU A 37 -9.57 -16.89 -7.86
C LEU A 37 -10.72 -16.29 -7.05
N PHE A 38 -11.92 -16.39 -7.57
CA PHE A 38 -13.14 -15.92 -6.91
C PHE A 38 -14.11 -17.10 -6.72
N ASP A 39 -14.42 -17.42 -5.46
CA ASP A 39 -15.54 -18.29 -5.13
C ASP A 39 -16.79 -17.41 -4.97
N ILE A 40 -17.63 -17.43 -6.00
CA ILE A 40 -18.81 -16.54 -6.06
C ILE A 40 -19.95 -16.96 -5.14
N GLU A 41 -19.92 -18.18 -4.60
CA GLU A 41 -20.91 -18.65 -3.62
C GLU A 41 -20.47 -18.31 -2.19
N ARG A 42 -19.17 -18.42 -1.91
CA ARG A 42 -18.61 -18.12 -0.60
C ARG A 42 -18.24 -16.65 -0.41
N TYR A 43 -18.17 -15.89 -1.50
CA TYR A 43 -17.68 -14.53 -1.54
C TYR A 43 -16.20 -14.41 -1.13
N ASP A 44 -15.40 -15.39 -1.56
CA ASP A 44 -13.96 -15.41 -1.29
C ASP A 44 -13.18 -14.93 -2.52
N MET A 45 -12.13 -14.13 -2.27
CA MET A 45 -11.15 -13.72 -3.25
C MET A 45 -9.76 -14.16 -2.80
N LEU A 46 -9.03 -14.86 -3.67
CA LEU A 46 -7.63 -15.24 -3.45
C LEU A 46 -6.80 -14.73 -4.62
N ILE A 47 -5.64 -14.18 -4.31
CA ILE A 47 -4.72 -13.59 -5.29
C ILE A 47 -3.32 -14.15 -5.05
N MET A 48 -2.71 -14.68 -6.09
CA MET A 48 -1.30 -15.05 -6.13
C MET A 48 -0.61 -14.19 -7.17
N SER A 49 0.50 -13.55 -6.81
CA SER A 49 1.24 -12.69 -7.72
C SER A 49 2.71 -12.54 -7.35
N ASP A 50 3.50 -11.97 -8.25
CA ASP A 50 4.88 -11.57 -7.95
C ASP A 50 4.99 -10.28 -7.12
N CYS A 51 3.88 -9.58 -6.88
CA CYS A 51 3.83 -8.44 -5.97
C CYS A 51 3.12 -8.73 -4.64
N GLY A 52 2.93 -10.01 -4.31
CA GLY A 52 2.37 -10.49 -3.04
C GLY A 52 1.18 -11.42 -3.23
N ASN A 53 0.85 -12.12 -2.13
CA ASN A 53 -0.32 -13.00 -2.09
C ASN A 53 -1.33 -12.39 -1.13
N TYR A 54 -2.58 -12.32 -1.55
CA TYR A 54 -3.65 -11.66 -0.81
C TYR A 54 -4.88 -12.54 -0.78
N SER A 55 -5.70 -12.40 0.26
CA SER A 55 -7.00 -13.05 0.31
C SER A 55 -7.95 -12.26 1.19
N TYR A 56 -9.21 -12.24 0.81
CA TYR A 56 -10.29 -11.71 1.62
C TYR A 56 -11.59 -12.44 1.33
N GLY A 57 -12.41 -12.64 2.37
CA GLY A 57 -13.74 -13.24 2.25
C GLY A 57 -14.79 -12.33 2.87
N TRP A 58 -15.84 -12.05 2.10
CA TRP A 58 -17.04 -11.38 2.61
C TRP A 58 -18.03 -12.44 3.10
N VAL A 59 -18.82 -12.11 4.10
CA VAL A 59 -19.85 -13.03 4.61
C VAL A 59 -21.16 -12.76 3.86
N PRO A 60 -21.60 -13.66 2.96
CA PRO A 60 -22.88 -13.49 2.30
C PRO A 60 -24.04 -13.64 3.30
N THR A 61 -25.06 -12.82 3.14
CA THR A 61 -26.33 -12.95 3.87
C THR A 61 -27.44 -13.32 2.88
N PRO A 62 -28.60 -13.84 3.33
CA PRO A 62 -29.72 -14.15 2.43
C PRO A 62 -30.22 -12.98 1.58
N GLU A 63 -29.93 -11.76 2.01
CA GLU A 63 -30.31 -10.50 1.34
C GLU A 63 -29.14 -9.89 0.55
N SER A 64 -27.97 -10.54 0.53
CA SER A 64 -26.81 -10.04 -0.20
C SER A 64 -27.06 -10.02 -1.69
N GLU A 65 -26.57 -8.97 -2.33
CA GLU A 65 -26.42 -8.93 -3.78
C GLU A 65 -25.49 -10.04 -4.30
N SER A 66 -25.43 -10.27 -5.61
CA SER A 66 -24.47 -11.23 -6.17
C SER A 66 -23.03 -10.79 -5.89
N PHE A 67 -22.10 -11.75 -5.81
CA PHE A 67 -20.69 -11.45 -5.63
C PHE A 67 -20.14 -10.53 -6.73
N LEU A 68 -20.58 -10.73 -7.98
CA LEU A 68 -20.15 -9.90 -9.10
C LEU A 68 -20.63 -8.47 -8.95
N HIS A 69 -21.88 -8.27 -8.52
CA HIS A 69 -22.42 -6.95 -8.24
C HIS A 69 -21.74 -6.27 -7.05
N LEU A 70 -21.40 -7.03 -5.99
CA LEU A 70 -20.58 -6.54 -4.88
C LEU A 70 -19.25 -6.01 -5.40
N MET A 71 -18.50 -6.80 -6.16
CA MET A 71 -17.20 -6.42 -6.71
C MET A 71 -17.26 -5.16 -7.59
N ASP A 72 -18.35 -5.00 -8.34
CA ASP A 72 -18.55 -3.88 -9.25
C ASP A 72 -18.62 -2.51 -8.56
N ARG A 73 -19.08 -2.47 -7.33
CA ARG A 73 -19.28 -1.24 -6.56
C ARG A 73 -18.21 -0.95 -5.50
N LEU A 74 -17.22 -1.84 -5.34
CA LEU A 74 -16.10 -1.62 -4.43
C LEU A 74 -15.15 -0.59 -5.03
N ASP A 75 -14.68 0.33 -4.18
CA ASP A 75 -13.61 1.25 -4.53
C ASP A 75 -12.23 0.70 -4.17
N ASP A 76 -11.20 1.35 -4.66
CA ASP A 76 -9.81 0.97 -4.48
C ASP A 76 -9.35 1.06 -3.01
N GLU A 77 -9.77 2.08 -2.28
CA GLU A 77 -9.42 2.25 -0.86
C GLU A 77 -9.99 1.11 -0.01
N TYR A 78 -11.25 0.75 -0.23
CA TYR A 78 -11.88 -0.35 0.49
C TYR A 78 -11.21 -1.70 0.17
N ILE A 79 -10.93 -1.97 -1.12
CA ILE A 79 -10.25 -3.21 -1.51
C ILE A 79 -8.85 -3.27 -0.88
N LEU A 80 -8.12 -2.16 -0.89
CA LEU A 80 -6.77 -2.07 -0.31
C LEU A 80 -6.78 -2.36 1.19
N GLU A 81 -7.72 -1.76 1.93
CA GLU A 81 -7.92 -2.02 3.36
C GLU A 81 -8.22 -3.51 3.65
N LYS A 82 -9.00 -4.17 2.78
CA LYS A 82 -9.35 -5.58 2.96
C LYS A 82 -8.22 -6.53 2.59
N LEU A 83 -7.40 -6.18 1.60
CA LEU A 83 -6.29 -7.01 1.15
C LEU A 83 -5.04 -6.87 2.02
N SER A 84 -4.80 -5.73 2.61
CA SER A 84 -3.60 -5.50 3.40
C SER A 84 -3.92 -4.98 4.79
N SER A 85 -3.63 -5.80 5.82
CA SER A 85 -3.64 -5.38 7.22
C SER A 85 -2.29 -4.79 7.66
N GLN A 86 -1.28 -4.84 6.80
CA GLN A 86 0.05 -4.33 7.08
C GLN A 86 0.24 -2.98 6.43
N THR A 87 0.85 -2.07 7.18
CA THR A 87 1.37 -0.80 6.66
C THR A 87 2.89 -0.81 6.77
N VAL A 88 3.52 -0.03 5.94
CA VAL A 88 4.96 0.23 5.95
C VAL A 88 5.19 1.72 6.18
N ILE A 89 6.36 2.08 6.68
CA ILE A 89 6.71 3.49 6.84
C ILE A 89 6.84 4.13 5.46
N ASP A 90 6.11 5.22 5.24
CA ASP A 90 6.31 6.10 4.09
C ASP A 90 7.49 7.04 4.40
N VAL A 91 8.67 6.65 3.93
CA VAL A 91 9.92 7.33 4.21
C VAL A 91 9.89 8.80 3.77
N GLU A 92 9.37 9.09 2.58
CA GLU A 92 9.38 10.46 2.06
C GLU A 92 8.41 11.38 2.82
N SER A 93 7.21 10.89 3.13
CA SER A 93 6.24 11.64 3.95
C SER A 93 6.74 11.80 5.39
N THR A 94 7.31 10.75 5.99
CA THR A 94 7.93 10.79 7.32
C THR A 94 9.06 11.81 7.36
N LYS A 95 9.99 11.74 6.41
CA LYS A 95 11.11 12.70 6.32
C LYS A 95 10.62 14.14 6.27
N LYS A 96 9.63 14.41 5.42
CA LYS A 96 9.04 15.74 5.31
C LYS A 96 8.43 16.20 6.64
N ALA A 97 7.61 15.38 7.28
CA ALA A 97 6.95 15.73 8.55
C ALA A 97 7.97 15.93 9.70
N VAL A 98 8.99 15.06 9.80
CA VAL A 98 10.07 15.19 10.77
C VAL A 98 10.84 16.50 10.55
N MET A 99 11.22 16.82 9.31
CA MET A 99 11.95 18.05 9.02
C MET A 99 11.13 19.30 9.33
N GLU A 100 9.85 19.33 8.98
CA GLU A 100 8.93 20.44 9.34
C GLU A 100 8.84 20.64 10.87
N TYR A 101 8.77 19.54 11.63
CA TYR A 101 8.75 19.60 13.09
C TYR A 101 10.07 20.10 13.68
N ILE A 102 11.21 19.61 13.19
CA ILE A 102 12.54 20.03 13.65
C ILE A 102 12.82 21.48 13.29
N GLU A 103 12.44 21.95 12.10
CA GLU A 103 12.53 23.36 11.70
C GLU A 103 11.69 24.26 12.61
N TYR A 104 10.47 23.83 12.95
CA TYR A 104 9.63 24.54 13.91
C TYR A 104 10.32 24.68 15.29
N LEU A 105 10.95 23.61 15.80
CA LEU A 105 11.69 23.67 17.06
C LEU A 105 12.94 24.56 16.95
N ALA A 106 13.66 24.48 15.85
CA ALA A 106 14.85 25.30 15.61
C ALA A 106 14.48 26.80 15.63
N ASP A 107 13.39 27.17 15.00
CA ASP A 107 12.87 28.54 15.04
C ASP A 107 12.44 28.96 16.46
N ALA A 108 11.70 28.09 17.15
CA ALA A 108 11.19 28.35 18.50
C ALA A 108 12.33 28.57 19.53
N PHE A 109 13.42 27.83 19.38
CA PHE A 109 14.58 27.91 20.26
C PHE A 109 15.71 28.81 19.71
N SER A 110 15.52 29.41 18.53
CA SER A 110 16.53 30.24 17.83
C SER A 110 17.84 29.48 17.58
N VAL A 111 17.74 28.22 17.22
CA VAL A 111 18.83 27.31 16.87
C VAL A 111 19.05 27.33 15.37
N GLN A 112 20.28 27.33 14.93
CA GLN A 112 20.63 27.16 13.52
C GLN A 112 21.19 25.76 13.30
N LEU A 113 20.45 24.95 12.56
CA LEU A 113 20.91 23.63 12.12
C LEU A 113 22.00 23.76 11.07
N LYS A 114 23.02 22.90 11.16
CA LYS A 114 24.05 22.78 10.14
C LYS A 114 23.60 21.83 9.04
N GLU A 115 24.17 21.91 7.86
CA GLU A 115 23.90 21.00 6.75
C GLU A 115 24.11 19.52 7.13
N GLU A 116 25.10 19.23 7.98
CA GLU A 116 25.38 17.90 8.49
C GLU A 116 24.26 17.39 9.41
N ASP A 117 23.69 18.25 10.24
CA ASP A 117 22.58 17.88 11.14
C ASP A 117 21.33 17.55 10.31
N VAL A 118 21.02 18.38 9.30
CA VAL A 118 19.91 18.13 8.35
C VAL A 118 20.09 16.81 7.62
N TYR A 119 21.29 16.56 7.08
CA TYR A 119 21.60 15.30 6.39
C TYR A 119 21.42 14.07 7.30
N ASN A 120 21.88 14.15 8.55
CA ASN A 120 21.75 13.06 9.51
C ASN A 120 20.27 12.80 9.89
N LEU A 121 19.48 13.87 10.08
CA LEU A 121 18.05 13.78 10.36
C LEU A 121 17.27 13.16 9.18
N GLU A 122 17.57 13.57 7.96
CA GLU A 122 16.96 12.97 6.77
C GLU A 122 17.28 11.47 6.68
N ASN A 123 18.54 11.07 6.97
CA ASN A 123 18.93 9.67 6.94
C ASN A 123 18.31 8.84 8.08
N ALA A 124 18.04 9.43 9.23
CA ALA A 124 17.35 8.76 10.34
C ALA A 124 15.97 8.22 9.94
N CYS A 125 15.30 8.85 8.98
CA CYS A 125 13.97 8.45 8.50
C CYS A 125 13.97 7.20 7.60
N TYR A 126 15.13 6.69 7.18
CA TYR A 126 15.22 5.50 6.30
C TYR A 126 15.17 4.16 7.04
N GLN A 127 14.75 4.15 8.30
CA GLN A 127 14.56 2.93 9.07
C GLN A 127 13.20 2.29 8.80
N SER A 128 13.09 0.99 9.05
CA SER A 128 11.86 0.22 8.82
C SER A 128 10.96 0.10 10.05
N ASP A 129 11.42 0.58 11.20
CA ASP A 129 10.72 0.53 12.49
C ASP A 129 10.68 1.91 13.12
N GLU A 130 9.55 2.25 13.75
CA GLU A 130 9.32 3.55 14.38
C GLU A 130 10.33 3.86 15.47
N ARG A 131 10.69 2.85 16.26
CA ARG A 131 11.62 3.01 17.37
C ARG A 131 13.03 3.27 16.85
N ASP A 132 13.44 2.59 15.79
CA ASP A 132 14.74 2.80 15.17
C ASP A 132 14.82 4.23 14.59
N ILE A 133 13.71 4.74 14.01
CA ILE A 133 13.65 6.14 13.55
C ILE A 133 13.84 7.10 14.72
N LEU A 134 13.15 6.91 15.85
CA LEU A 134 13.29 7.76 17.03
C LEU A 134 14.72 7.74 17.57
N ASP A 135 15.30 6.56 17.73
CA ASP A 135 16.65 6.38 18.25
C ASP A 135 17.69 7.07 17.33
N GLU A 136 17.54 6.97 16.02
CA GLU A 136 18.42 7.64 15.04
C GLU A 136 18.21 9.16 15.01
N ILE A 137 16.97 9.67 15.14
CA ILE A 137 16.70 11.12 15.26
C ILE A 137 17.34 11.67 16.52
N HIS A 138 17.18 11.00 17.67
CA HIS A 138 17.85 11.42 18.91
C HIS A 138 19.37 11.38 18.77
N GLY A 139 19.91 10.36 18.11
CA GLY A 139 21.33 10.28 17.77
C GLY A 139 21.82 11.45 16.91
N ALA A 140 21.03 11.84 15.90
CA ALA A 140 21.34 12.96 15.01
C ALA A 140 21.28 14.31 15.74
N LEU A 141 20.39 14.45 16.72
CA LEU A 141 20.27 15.68 17.53
C LEU A 141 21.26 15.75 18.70
N LEU A 142 21.87 14.62 19.06
CA LEU A 142 22.85 14.56 20.13
C LEU A 142 24.00 15.54 19.85
N TYR A 143 24.32 16.38 20.83
CA TYR A 143 25.32 17.46 20.74
C TYR A 143 24.89 18.66 19.87
N THR A 144 23.65 18.75 19.40
CA THR A 144 23.08 19.98 18.87
C THR A 144 22.38 20.77 19.98
N ASP A 145 22.07 22.04 19.73
CA ASP A 145 21.30 22.86 20.67
C ASP A 145 19.83 22.44 20.80
N LEU A 146 19.39 21.47 20.01
CA LEU A 146 18.07 20.81 20.07
C LEU A 146 18.08 19.50 20.88
N ASP A 147 19.22 19.05 21.37
CA ASP A 147 19.32 17.88 22.24
C ASP A 147 18.41 18.02 23.46
N GLY A 148 17.54 17.01 23.66
CA GLY A 148 16.53 17.00 24.72
C GLY A 148 15.40 18.03 24.59
N LYS A 149 15.19 18.64 23.40
CA LYS A 149 14.09 19.55 23.11
C LYS A 149 12.94 18.89 22.33
N THR A 150 13.17 17.71 21.77
CA THR A 150 12.15 16.93 21.06
C THR A 150 11.37 16.08 22.06
N ASP A 151 10.09 15.89 21.78
CA ASP A 151 9.21 14.96 22.48
C ASP A 151 8.97 13.72 21.61
N ASP A 152 9.11 12.53 22.21
CA ASP A 152 8.92 11.26 21.50
C ASP A 152 7.53 11.12 20.90
N TYR A 153 6.51 11.64 21.60
CA TYR A 153 5.14 11.57 21.09
C TYR A 153 4.95 12.43 19.84
N ASP A 154 5.51 13.65 19.84
CA ASP A 154 5.45 14.53 18.69
C ASP A 154 6.22 13.95 17.50
N LEU A 155 7.39 13.35 17.74
CA LEU A 155 8.16 12.65 16.71
C LEU A 155 7.40 11.43 16.16
N LEU A 156 6.75 10.64 17.02
CA LEU A 156 5.90 9.52 16.58
C LEU A 156 4.74 9.99 15.70
N CYS A 157 4.18 11.17 15.98
CA CYS A 157 3.14 11.77 15.15
C CYS A 157 3.64 12.21 13.75
N CYS A 158 4.96 12.34 13.57
CA CYS A 158 5.57 12.63 12.27
C CYS A 158 5.80 11.36 11.43
N ILE A 159 5.69 10.16 12.01
CA ILE A 159 5.93 8.91 11.28
C ILE A 159 4.68 8.54 10.49
N GLU A 160 4.78 8.73 9.18
CA GLU A 160 3.70 8.43 8.24
C GLU A 160 3.79 6.98 7.79
N LYS A 161 2.62 6.36 7.64
CA LYS A 161 2.49 4.97 7.18
C LYS A 161 1.61 4.88 5.96
N ASP A 162 1.96 3.96 5.09
CA ASP A 162 1.21 3.67 3.88
C ASP A 162 1.14 2.17 3.63
N TYR A 163 0.27 1.75 2.72
CA TYR A 163 0.19 0.36 2.32
C TYR A 163 1.41 -0.06 1.48
N PRO A 164 1.83 -1.35 1.56
CA PRO A 164 2.92 -1.85 0.73
C PRO A 164 2.66 -1.61 -0.76
N ALA A 165 3.70 -1.23 -1.50
CA ALA A 165 3.61 -0.95 -2.93
C ALA A 165 3.00 -2.11 -3.74
N GLY A 166 3.29 -3.37 -3.35
CA GLY A 166 2.70 -4.55 -3.97
C GLY A 166 1.18 -4.63 -3.78
N ALA A 167 0.65 -4.28 -2.59
CA ALA A 167 -0.78 -4.25 -2.33
C ALA A 167 -1.48 -3.17 -3.17
N LYS A 168 -0.92 -1.97 -3.23
CA LYS A 168 -1.43 -0.88 -4.08
C LYS A 168 -1.46 -1.31 -5.54
N LYS A 169 -0.39 -1.96 -6.02
CA LYS A 169 -0.31 -2.40 -7.42
C LYS A 169 -1.33 -3.48 -7.75
N ILE A 170 -1.57 -4.42 -6.86
CA ILE A 170 -2.64 -5.43 -7.04
C ILE A 170 -4.01 -4.77 -7.12
N VAL A 171 -4.29 -3.76 -6.29
CA VAL A 171 -5.56 -3.02 -6.35
C VAL A 171 -5.72 -2.29 -7.69
N GLU A 172 -4.67 -1.65 -8.22
CA GLU A 172 -4.69 -1.07 -9.56
C GLU A 172 -5.06 -2.12 -10.62
N VAL A 173 -4.45 -3.32 -10.57
CA VAL A 173 -4.77 -4.41 -11.50
C VAL A 173 -6.22 -4.84 -11.35
N ILE A 174 -6.73 -4.94 -10.12
CA ILE A 174 -8.14 -5.27 -9.86
C ILE A 174 -9.07 -4.24 -10.51
N MET A 175 -8.82 -2.95 -10.26
CA MET A 175 -9.67 -1.88 -10.76
C MET A 175 -9.63 -1.75 -12.29
N GLN A 176 -8.45 -1.88 -12.88
CA GLN A 176 -8.26 -1.64 -14.32
C GLN A 176 -8.61 -2.85 -15.21
N TYR A 177 -8.42 -4.06 -14.70
CA TYR A 177 -8.54 -5.27 -15.53
C TYR A 177 -9.55 -6.30 -15.01
N VAL A 178 -9.57 -6.52 -13.68
CA VAL A 178 -10.39 -7.59 -13.08
C VAL A 178 -11.85 -7.18 -13.02
N ILE A 179 -12.17 -6.03 -12.43
CA ILE A 179 -13.57 -5.58 -12.29
C ILE A 179 -14.25 -5.42 -13.64
N PRO A 180 -13.65 -4.76 -14.66
CA PRO A 180 -14.26 -4.72 -15.99
C PRO A 180 -14.52 -6.10 -16.59
N LYS A 181 -13.64 -7.07 -16.27
CA LYS A 181 -13.81 -8.45 -16.77
C LYS A 181 -14.92 -9.20 -16.04
N LEU A 182 -15.08 -8.99 -14.74
CA LEU A 182 -16.18 -9.57 -13.96
C LEU A 182 -17.55 -9.04 -14.44
N ARG A 183 -17.66 -7.74 -14.77
CA ARG A 183 -18.88 -7.15 -15.39
C ARG A 183 -19.29 -7.88 -16.67
N GLU A 184 -18.34 -8.14 -17.57
CA GLU A 184 -18.62 -8.88 -18.80
C GLU A 184 -19.15 -10.31 -18.55
N LEU A 185 -18.88 -10.89 -17.37
CA LEU A 185 -19.35 -12.22 -16.99
C LEU A 185 -20.75 -12.20 -16.37
N GLU A 186 -21.12 -11.09 -15.71
CA GLU A 186 -22.46 -10.91 -15.13
C GLU A 186 -23.53 -10.71 -16.21
N ASP A 187 -23.16 -10.01 -17.30
CA ASP A 187 -24.08 -9.69 -18.42
C ASP A 187 -24.39 -10.91 -19.32
N LYS A 188 -23.85 -12.10 -19.03
CA LYS A 188 -24.04 -13.34 -19.83
C LYS A 188 -24.84 -14.40 -19.12
#